data_ea494d7c1253dfd3913660532ac19014
#
_entry.id   ea494d7c1253dfd3913660532ac19014
#
_cell.length_a   1.000
_cell.length_b   1.000
_cell.length_c   1.000
_cell.angle_alpha   90.00
_cell.angle_beta   90.00
_cell.angle_gamma   90.00
#
_symmetry.space_group_name_H-M   'P 1'
#
loop_
_entity.id
_entity.type
_entity.pdbx_description
1 polymer ?
#
loop_
_entity_poly.entity_id
_entity_poly.type
_entity_poly.pdbx_seq_one_letter_code
_entity_poly.pdbx_strand_id
1 'polypeptide(L)'
;MGEEFVAVIKLVSGEEILASVCVDETGDEPIIIAHTPVTMKMINNGVYVKIKPWMELADDDMFVFRTEKIITMSEVKDQKIIKIYERYVEEENEDNQVNQLLPSGGEVKPDHKMGYVSSVEDARKSLENIFKNNIEPNNP
;
A
#
# COMPACT_ATOMS: atom_id res chain seq x y z
N MET A 1 3.55 -22.13 -7.05
CA MET A 1 3.48 -20.95 -6.25
C MET A 1 3.31 -21.30 -4.82
N GLY A 2 4.06 -20.66 -3.96
CA GLY A 2 3.98 -20.94 -2.54
C GLY A 2 2.81 -20.26 -1.88
N GLU A 3 2.73 -20.44 -0.60
CA GLU A 3 1.72 -19.80 0.18
C GLU A 3 2.00 -18.32 0.32
N GLU A 4 0.95 -17.56 0.50
CA GLU A 4 1.05 -16.14 0.70
C GLU A 4 1.13 -15.83 2.18
N PHE A 5 2.02 -14.93 2.56
CA PHE A 5 2.20 -14.57 3.97
C PHE A 5 2.64 -13.12 4.07
N VAL A 6 2.38 -12.52 5.21
CA VAL A 6 2.77 -11.13 5.44
C VAL A 6 4.21 -11.11 5.91
N ALA A 7 5.02 -10.27 5.28
CA ALA A 7 6.45 -10.24 5.56
C ALA A 7 6.98 -8.81 5.55
N VAL A 8 8.04 -8.61 6.31
CA VAL A 8 8.83 -7.39 6.25
C VAL A 8 10.02 -7.67 5.35
N ILE A 9 10.25 -6.81 4.39
CA ILE A 9 11.34 -6.96 3.44
C ILE A 9 12.28 -5.79 3.58
N LYS A 10 13.56 -6.10 3.78
CA LYS A 10 14.60 -5.07 3.83
C LYS A 10 15.29 -5.05 2.48
N LEU A 11 15.22 -3.93 1.80
CA LEU A 11 15.81 -3.80 0.47
C LEU A 11 17.23 -3.28 0.55
N VAL A 12 17.99 -3.53 -0.51
CA VAL A 12 19.38 -3.03 -0.55
C VAL A 12 19.43 -1.52 -0.51
N SER A 13 18.35 -0.86 -0.85
CA SER A 13 18.27 0.59 -0.76
C SER A 13 18.20 1.08 0.69
N GLY A 14 17.96 0.18 1.62
CA GLY A 14 17.76 0.55 3.02
C GLY A 14 16.32 0.64 3.42
N GLU A 15 15.42 0.62 2.47
CA GLU A 15 14.01 0.69 2.77
C GLU A 15 13.51 -0.60 3.39
N GLU A 16 12.52 -0.46 4.24
CA GLU A 16 11.89 -1.59 4.89
C GLU A 16 10.41 -1.53 4.55
N ILE A 17 9.90 -2.56 3.92
CA ILE A 17 8.50 -2.56 3.49
C ILE A 17 7.77 -3.77 4.05
N LEU A 18 6.47 -3.63 4.16
CA LEU A 18 5.59 -4.68 4.63
C LEU A 18 4.65 -5.04 3.48
N ALA A 19 4.47 -6.32 3.22
CA ALA A 19 3.66 -6.74 2.10
C ALA A 19 3.15 -8.15 2.31
N SER A 20 2.12 -8.49 1.56
CA SER A 20 1.72 -9.89 1.45
C SER A 20 2.59 -10.49 0.36
N VAL A 21 3.31 -11.54 0.67
CA VAL A 21 4.39 -12.02 -0.16
C VAL A 21 4.14 -13.45 -0.61
N CYS A 22 4.46 -13.71 -1.85
CA CYS A 22 4.43 -15.05 -2.39
C CYS A 22 5.77 -15.27 -3.11
N VAL A 23 6.35 -16.44 -2.95
CA VAL A 23 7.62 -16.75 -3.59
C VAL A 23 7.36 -17.66 -4.78
N ASP A 24 7.87 -17.27 -5.92
CA ASP A 24 7.72 -18.04 -7.14
C ASP A 24 9.06 -18.65 -7.50
N GLU A 25 9.15 -19.96 -7.43
CA GLU A 25 10.39 -20.67 -7.70
C GLU A 25 10.34 -21.45 -9.01
N THR A 26 9.40 -21.13 -9.88
CA THR A 26 9.24 -21.88 -11.13
C THR A 26 10.30 -21.55 -12.15
N GLY A 27 10.97 -20.43 -12.03
CA GLY A 27 12.01 -20.05 -12.97
C GLY A 27 13.39 -20.47 -12.48
N ASP A 28 14.41 -20.00 -13.19
CA ASP A 28 15.79 -20.30 -12.82
C ASP A 28 16.16 -19.71 -11.47
N GLU A 29 15.64 -18.53 -11.19
CA GLU A 29 15.88 -17.89 -9.92
C GLU A 29 14.57 -17.59 -9.27
N PRO A 30 14.47 -17.72 -7.95
CA PRO A 30 13.22 -17.37 -7.27
C PRO A 30 12.98 -15.88 -7.35
N ILE A 31 11.72 -15.50 -7.48
CA ILE A 31 11.32 -14.11 -7.42
C ILE A 31 10.31 -13.95 -6.31
N ILE A 32 10.26 -12.74 -5.78
CA ILE A 32 9.35 -12.42 -4.69
C ILE A 32 8.24 -11.56 -5.28
N ILE A 33 7.01 -12.01 -5.10
CA ILE A 33 5.86 -11.25 -5.55
C ILE A 33 5.23 -10.62 -4.32
N ALA A 34 5.22 -9.30 -4.27
CA ALA A 34 4.71 -8.56 -3.13
C ALA A 34 3.41 -7.87 -3.51
N HIS A 35 2.37 -8.14 -2.74
CA HIS A 35 1.09 -7.49 -2.91
C HIS A 35 0.94 -6.37 -1.91
N THR A 36 0.50 -5.23 -2.39
CA THR A 36 0.22 -4.06 -1.58
C THR A 36 1.36 -3.74 -0.62
N PRO A 37 2.56 -3.50 -1.17
CA PRO A 37 3.69 -3.16 -0.29
C PRO A 37 3.50 -1.78 0.31
N VAL A 38 3.74 -1.68 1.60
CA VAL A 38 3.56 -0.42 2.33
C VAL A 38 4.76 -0.17 3.22
N THR A 39 4.96 1.08 3.58
CA THR A 39 5.88 1.43 4.65
C THR A 39 5.04 1.70 5.89
N MET A 40 5.50 1.19 7.01
CA MET A 40 4.78 1.32 8.26
C MET A 40 5.74 1.80 9.32
N LYS A 41 5.37 2.85 10.02
CA LYS A 41 6.18 3.38 11.10
C LYS A 41 5.34 3.50 12.35
N MET A 42 5.93 3.17 13.47
CA MET A 42 5.27 3.37 14.74
C MET A 42 5.75 4.68 15.33
N ILE A 43 4.81 5.46 15.81
CA ILE A 43 5.06 6.79 16.33
C ILE A 43 4.59 6.82 17.79
N ASN A 44 5.28 7.57 18.61
CA ASN A 44 4.93 7.73 20.04
C ASN A 44 4.90 6.39 20.74
N ASN A 45 5.99 5.64 20.61
CA ASN A 45 6.12 4.35 21.29
C ASN A 45 5.00 3.38 20.98
N GLY A 46 4.55 3.42 19.72
CA GLY A 46 3.54 2.47 19.29
C GLY A 46 2.12 2.92 19.46
N VAL A 47 1.91 4.14 19.95
CA VAL A 47 0.55 4.64 20.12
C VAL A 47 -0.09 4.89 18.76
N TYR A 48 0.68 5.37 17.79
CA TYR A 48 0.18 5.63 16.45
C TYR A 48 0.97 4.83 15.43
N VAL A 49 0.30 4.46 14.36
CA VAL A 49 0.95 3.77 13.26
C VAL A 49 0.73 4.60 11.99
N LYS A 50 1.83 4.90 11.33
CA LYS A 50 1.78 5.61 10.05
C LYS A 50 2.01 4.60 8.96
N ILE A 51 1.06 4.45 8.05
CA ILE A 51 1.16 3.47 6.99
C ILE A 51 0.82 4.13 5.66
N LYS A 52 1.62 3.86 4.66
CA LYS A 52 1.38 4.41 3.34
C LYS A 52 1.95 3.47 2.28
N PRO A 53 1.46 3.55 1.04
CA PRO A 53 1.97 2.67 -0.01
C PRO A 53 3.46 2.91 -0.25
N TRP A 54 4.15 1.85 -0.60
CA TRP A 54 5.57 1.96 -0.91
C TRP A 54 5.80 2.83 -2.14
N MET A 55 5.02 2.61 -3.18
CA MET A 55 5.09 3.44 -4.38
C MET A 55 3.78 4.19 -4.51
N GLU A 56 3.77 5.41 -4.06
CA GLU A 56 2.53 6.16 -3.93
C GLU A 56 1.88 6.51 -5.24
N LEU A 57 2.65 6.63 -6.30
CA LEU A 57 2.10 7.01 -7.59
C LEU A 57 1.84 5.84 -8.51
N ALA A 58 2.09 4.64 -8.06
CA ALA A 58 1.85 3.46 -8.88
C ALA A 58 0.39 3.05 -8.79
N ASP A 59 -0.16 2.64 -9.92
CA ASP A 59 -1.53 2.16 -9.94
C ASP A 59 -1.63 0.70 -9.55
N ASP A 60 -0.56 -0.04 -9.72
CA ASP A 60 -0.56 -1.47 -9.42
C ASP A 60 -0.36 -1.72 -7.95
N ASP A 61 -0.90 -2.83 -7.49
CA ASP A 61 -0.69 -3.24 -6.11
C ASP A 61 0.13 -4.53 -6.03
N MET A 62 0.66 -5.00 -7.13
CA MET A 62 1.50 -6.19 -7.16
C MET A 62 2.83 -5.86 -7.77
N PHE A 63 3.90 -6.19 -7.07
CA PHE A 63 5.25 -5.85 -7.50
C PHE A 63 6.14 -7.07 -7.41
N VAL A 64 7.07 -7.18 -8.35
CA VAL A 64 8.00 -8.30 -8.39
C VAL A 64 9.37 -7.82 -8.00
N PHE A 65 9.99 -8.51 -7.03
CA PHE A 65 11.32 -8.20 -6.58
C PHE A 65 12.26 -9.34 -6.92
N ARG A 66 13.44 -8.99 -7.38
CA ARG A 66 14.49 -9.98 -7.52
C ARG A 66 15.17 -10.16 -6.19
N THR A 67 15.54 -11.39 -5.90
CA THR A 67 16.15 -11.69 -4.61
C THR A 67 17.44 -10.92 -4.38
N GLU A 68 18.16 -10.57 -5.44
CA GLU A 68 19.41 -9.82 -5.29
C GLU A 68 19.21 -8.43 -4.77
N LYS A 69 17.99 -7.91 -4.82
CA LYS A 69 17.68 -6.57 -4.30
C LYS A 69 17.16 -6.62 -2.87
N ILE A 70 17.07 -7.80 -2.29
CA ILE A 70 16.57 -7.98 -0.94
C ILE A 70 17.70 -8.38 -0.03
N ILE A 71 17.90 -7.62 1.05
CA ILE A 71 18.90 -7.99 2.06
C ILE A 71 18.36 -9.15 2.88
N THR A 72 17.12 -9.02 3.34
CA THR A 72 16.52 -10.07 4.13
C THR A 72 15.00 -9.89 4.13
N MET A 73 14.31 -10.95 4.46
CA MET A 73 12.87 -10.96 4.53
C MET A 73 12.47 -11.79 5.72
N SER A 74 11.53 -11.32 6.49
CA SER A 74 11.09 -12.01 7.70
C SER A 74 9.58 -12.05 7.74
N GLU A 75 9.04 -13.23 8.01
CA GLU A 75 7.59 -13.36 8.14
C GLU A 75 7.12 -12.66 9.40
N VAL A 76 6.04 -11.90 9.28
CA VAL A 76 5.45 -11.19 10.41
C VAL A 76 4.46 -12.13 11.08
N LYS A 77 4.66 -12.35 12.36
CA LYS A 77 3.77 -13.21 13.13
C LYS A 77 2.97 -12.44 14.17
N ASP A 78 3.29 -11.17 14.37
CA ASP A 78 2.56 -10.33 15.32
C ASP A 78 1.18 -10.04 14.77
N GLN A 79 0.17 -10.54 15.44
CA GLN A 79 -1.20 -10.41 14.97
C GLN A 79 -1.66 -8.96 14.91
N LYS A 80 -1.12 -8.11 15.77
CA LYS A 80 -1.48 -6.70 15.72
C LYS A 80 -1.04 -6.07 14.41
N ILE A 81 0.17 -6.34 13.99
CA ILE A 81 0.70 -5.79 12.76
C ILE A 81 -0.06 -6.35 11.57
N ILE A 82 -0.34 -7.64 11.59
CA ILE A 82 -1.08 -8.27 10.50
C ILE A 82 -2.45 -7.65 10.38
N LYS A 83 -3.15 -7.43 11.49
CA LYS A 83 -4.47 -6.85 11.45
C LYS A 83 -4.46 -5.42 10.96
N ILE A 84 -3.47 -4.64 11.37
CA ILE A 84 -3.35 -3.26 10.90
C ILE A 84 -3.14 -3.25 9.39
N TYR A 85 -2.26 -4.12 8.92
CA TYR A 85 -1.98 -4.20 7.49
C TYR A 85 -3.22 -4.64 6.71
N GLU A 86 -3.91 -5.66 7.19
CA GLU A 86 -5.11 -6.16 6.50
C GLU A 86 -6.20 -5.12 6.45
N ARG A 87 -6.36 -4.38 7.53
CA ARG A 87 -7.35 -3.30 7.54
C ARG A 87 -6.99 -2.23 6.52
N TYR A 88 -5.72 -1.89 6.42
CA TYR A 88 -5.29 -0.91 5.44
C TYR A 88 -5.60 -1.40 4.02
N VAL A 89 -5.33 -2.65 3.72
CA VAL A 89 -5.60 -3.21 2.41
C VAL A 89 -7.09 -3.15 2.09
N GLU A 90 -7.92 -3.49 3.05
CA GLU A 90 -9.36 -3.43 2.85
C GLU A 90 -9.84 -2.01 2.60
N GLU A 91 -9.33 -1.06 3.37
CA GLU A 91 -9.73 0.33 3.19
C GLU A 91 -9.29 0.87 1.84
N GLU A 92 -8.11 0.49 1.38
CA GLU A 92 -7.67 0.91 0.07
C GLU A 92 -8.57 0.36 -1.03
N ASN A 93 -8.96 -0.89 -0.90
CA ASN A 93 -9.84 -1.49 -1.87
C ASN A 93 -11.21 -0.83 -1.89
N GLU A 94 -11.73 -0.52 -0.72
CA GLU A 94 -13.00 0.16 -0.63
C GLU A 94 -12.94 1.55 -1.21
N ASP A 95 -11.88 2.28 -0.91
CA ASP A 95 -11.71 3.63 -1.45
C ASP A 95 -11.64 3.58 -2.97
N ASN A 96 -10.94 2.62 -3.52
CA ASN A 96 -10.86 2.49 -4.95
C ASN A 96 -12.22 2.20 -5.56
N GLN A 97 -13.00 1.35 -4.93
CA GLN A 97 -14.32 1.04 -5.40
C GLN A 97 -15.24 2.26 -5.33
N VAL A 98 -15.16 2.96 -4.22
CA VAL A 98 -15.97 4.15 -4.04
C VAL A 98 -15.61 5.20 -5.08
N ASN A 99 -14.35 5.39 -5.34
CA ASN A 99 -13.92 6.35 -6.34
C ASN A 99 -14.43 5.98 -7.73
N GLN A 100 -14.51 4.71 -8.01
CA GLN A 100 -15.06 4.28 -9.28
C GLN A 100 -16.57 4.50 -9.38
N LEU A 101 -17.25 4.27 -8.29
CA LEU A 101 -18.70 4.39 -8.28
C LEU A 101 -19.18 5.82 -8.12
N LEU A 102 -18.38 6.64 -7.45
CA LEU A 102 -18.76 8.02 -7.18
C LEU A 102 -17.75 8.93 -7.80
N PRO A 103 -17.91 9.22 -9.05
CA PRO A 103 -16.93 10.07 -9.72
C PRO A 103 -16.80 11.45 -9.12
N SER A 104 -17.84 11.90 -8.51
CA SER A 104 -17.77 13.19 -7.88
C SER A 104 -17.09 13.15 -6.56
N GLY A 105 -16.57 12.05 -6.25
CA GLY A 105 -15.98 11.85 -4.99
C GLY A 105 -14.92 12.80 -4.70
N GLY A 106 -14.73 13.67 -5.59
CA GLY A 106 -13.78 14.63 -5.31
C GLY A 106 -13.85 15.26 -4.01
N GLU A 107 -14.91 15.07 -3.32
CA GLU A 107 -14.93 15.50 -2.06
C GLU A 107 -14.05 14.72 -1.25
N VAL A 108 -12.84 15.00 -1.26
CA VAL A 108 -11.95 14.34 -0.41
C VAL A 108 -12.18 14.87 0.91
N LYS A 109 -12.82 14.12 1.71
CA LYS A 109 -12.92 14.45 3.03
C LYS A 109 -11.63 14.22 3.60
N PRO A 110 -11.05 15.15 4.22
CA PRO A 110 -9.86 14.92 4.97
C PRO A 110 -10.22 13.91 5.95
N ASP A 111 -9.72 12.78 5.75
CA ASP A 111 -9.98 11.77 6.67
C ASP A 111 -9.23 12.09 7.89
N HIS A 112 -9.93 12.42 8.89
CA HIS A 112 -9.27 12.84 10.05
C HIS A 112 -8.49 11.77 10.68
N LYS A 113 -8.77 10.54 10.44
CA LYS A 113 -7.96 9.55 11.06
C LYS A 113 -6.64 9.48 10.41
N MET A 114 -6.53 9.97 9.19
CA MET A 114 -5.29 10.00 8.61
C MET A 114 -4.78 11.36 8.47
N GLY A 115 -5.64 12.29 8.63
CA GLY A 115 -5.41 13.59 8.45
C GLY A 115 -4.05 14.03 8.14
N TYR A 116 -3.32 14.25 9.15
CA TYR A 116 -2.02 14.74 9.01
C TYR A 116 -1.09 13.74 8.45
N VAL A 117 -1.26 12.50 8.88
CA VAL A 117 -0.36 11.46 8.50
C VAL A 117 -0.37 11.24 7.02
N SER A 118 -1.52 11.33 6.43
CA SER A 118 -1.61 11.02 5.03
C SER A 118 -1.80 12.26 4.19
N SER A 119 -1.26 13.38 4.61
CA SER A 119 -1.46 14.59 3.86
C SER A 119 -0.99 14.48 2.42
N VAL A 120 0.11 13.77 2.17
CA VAL A 120 0.59 13.58 0.81
C VAL A 120 -0.35 12.67 0.03
N GLU A 121 -0.83 11.63 0.68
CA GLU A 121 -1.82 10.76 0.09
C GLU A 121 -3.08 11.51 -0.27
N ASP A 122 -3.55 12.33 0.65
CA ASP A 122 -4.75 13.09 0.40
C ASP A 122 -4.57 14.06 -0.76
N ALA A 123 -3.42 14.67 -0.85
CA ALA A 123 -3.13 15.58 -1.96
C ALA A 123 -3.11 14.80 -3.27
N ARG A 124 -2.53 13.62 -3.27
CA ARG A 124 -2.48 12.79 -4.46
C ARG A 124 -3.88 12.40 -4.90
N LYS A 125 -4.70 11.96 -3.95
CA LYS A 125 -6.06 11.57 -4.28
C LYS A 125 -6.87 12.75 -4.78
N SER A 126 -6.66 13.90 -4.20
CA SER A 126 -7.34 15.09 -4.66
C SER A 126 -6.98 15.44 -6.08
N LEU A 127 -5.71 15.35 -6.40
CA LEU A 127 -5.28 15.63 -7.76
C LEU A 127 -5.84 14.62 -8.74
N GLU A 128 -5.83 13.37 -8.37
CA GLU A 128 -6.39 12.34 -9.22
C GLU A 128 -7.87 12.58 -9.48
N ASN A 129 -8.59 12.94 -8.44
CA ASN A 129 -10.01 13.21 -8.61
C ASN A 129 -10.26 14.42 -9.49
N ILE A 130 -9.45 15.44 -9.37
CA ILE A 130 -9.58 16.61 -10.20
C ILE A 130 -9.33 16.25 -11.66
N PHE A 131 -8.29 15.49 -11.92
CA PHE A 131 -8.00 15.06 -13.28
C PHE A 131 -9.10 14.19 -13.85
N LYS A 132 -9.63 13.29 -13.05
CA LYS A 132 -10.71 12.44 -13.52
C LYS A 132 -11.94 13.26 -13.85
N ASN A 133 -12.27 14.19 -13.00
CA ASN A 133 -13.44 15.02 -13.25
C ASN A 133 -13.28 15.86 -14.49
N ASN A 134 -12.08 16.31 -14.76
CA ASN A 134 -11.85 17.09 -15.96
C ASN A 134 -11.90 16.23 -17.21
N ILE A 135 -11.47 15.01 -17.09
CA ILE A 135 -11.46 14.12 -18.23
C ILE A 135 -12.85 13.59 -18.53
N GLU A 136 -13.63 13.41 -17.50
CA GLU A 136 -14.99 12.91 -17.65
C GLU A 136 -15.96 14.04 -17.42
N PRO A 137 -16.33 14.71 -18.46
CA PRO A 137 -17.15 15.91 -18.31
C PRO A 137 -18.54 15.67 -17.77
N ASN A 138 -19.00 14.47 -17.77
CA ASN A 138 -20.30 14.23 -17.18
C ASN A 138 -20.22 14.05 -15.71
N ASN A 139 -19.10 14.15 -15.13
CA ASN A 139 -19.05 14.16 -13.70
C ASN A 139 -19.45 15.51 -13.23
N PRO A 140 -20.46 15.60 -12.48
CA PRO A 140 -20.90 16.90 -11.99
C PRO A 140 -19.92 17.48 -11.00
#